data_461cb17731abed34145efab7f7dad5c4
#
_entry.id   461cb17731abed34145efab7f7dad5c4
#
_cell.length_a   1.000
_cell.length_b   1.000
_cell.length_c   1.000
_cell.angle_alpha   90.00
_cell.angle_beta   90.00
_cell.angle_gamma   90.00
#
_symmetry.space_group_name_H-M   'P 1'
#
loop_
_entity.id
_entity.type
_entity.pdbx_description
1 polymer ?
#
loop_
_entity_poly.entity_id
_entity_poly.type
_entity_poly.pdbx_seq_one_letter_code
_entity_poly.pdbx_strand_id
1 'polypeptide(L)'
;GGKVIIPQGLWLSGPIVLKSNVCLHLERGALLVFSTDKSLYPLRFTSFEGLNTRRCQSPISAEGATNIGITGQGIIDGKGDVWRPLKKNKLTNKQWKKLVKSGGVVSEDGKIWYPSSAYAEASKRVVDQNIPNFTDEKDWEKFRDFLRPVMLSFIKCDGVLLQGPTFQNSPAWCIHPLMCTNFQMIDCVVRNPWYGSNGDGLDLESCKGAVVYRCSFDVGDDAICIK
;
A
#
# COMPACT_ATOMS: atom_id res chain seq x y z
N GLY A 1 -0.23 -26.41 2.54
CA GLY A 1 0.46 -25.29 1.91
C GLY A 1 0.76 -25.54 0.45
N GLY A 2 1.13 -24.51 -0.25
CA GLY A 2 1.43 -24.63 -1.66
C GLY A 2 1.98 -23.36 -2.30
N LYS A 3 2.39 -23.48 -3.55
CA LYS A 3 2.83 -22.37 -4.38
C LYS A 3 1.73 -22.01 -5.38
N VAL A 4 1.30 -20.75 -5.38
CA VAL A 4 0.43 -20.18 -6.41
C VAL A 4 1.33 -19.47 -7.41
N ILE A 5 1.31 -19.90 -8.66
CA ILE A 5 2.17 -19.35 -9.72
C ILE A 5 1.37 -18.34 -10.55
N ILE A 6 1.90 -17.14 -10.67
CA ILE A 6 1.45 -16.13 -11.62
C ILE A 6 2.42 -16.16 -12.81
N PRO A 7 2.01 -16.75 -13.94
CA PRO A 7 2.89 -16.86 -15.11
C PRO A 7 3.08 -15.51 -15.80
N GLN A 8 4.00 -15.46 -16.75
CA GLN A 8 4.21 -14.29 -17.62
C GLN A 8 2.89 -13.76 -18.17
N GLY A 9 2.69 -12.45 -18.13
CA GLY A 9 1.49 -11.77 -18.64
C GLY A 9 0.96 -10.70 -17.70
N LEU A 10 -0.16 -10.11 -18.09
CA LEU A 10 -0.87 -9.08 -17.32
C LEU A 10 -2.05 -9.72 -16.56
N TRP A 11 -2.05 -9.57 -15.24
CA TRP A 11 -3.04 -10.16 -14.35
C TRP A 11 -3.71 -9.08 -13.52
N LEU A 12 -5.03 -9.01 -13.54
CA LEU A 12 -5.81 -8.11 -12.70
C LEU A 12 -6.40 -8.89 -11.53
N SER A 13 -6.25 -8.36 -10.31
CA SER A 13 -6.78 -8.97 -9.10
C SER A 13 -7.44 -7.94 -8.17
N GLY A 14 -8.41 -8.38 -7.39
CA GLY A 14 -8.81 -7.73 -6.14
C GLY A 14 -7.84 -8.10 -5.00
N PRO A 15 -8.16 -7.74 -3.74
CA PRO A 15 -7.33 -8.06 -2.58
C PRO A 15 -7.05 -9.55 -2.42
N ILE A 16 -5.82 -9.90 -2.11
CA ILE A 16 -5.34 -11.26 -1.86
C ILE A 16 -5.03 -11.41 -0.37
N VAL A 17 -5.55 -12.45 0.27
CA VAL A 17 -5.22 -12.82 1.65
C VAL A 17 -4.37 -14.08 1.65
N LEU A 18 -3.11 -13.97 2.04
CA LEU A 18 -2.22 -15.12 2.15
C LEU A 18 -2.55 -15.92 3.41
N LYS A 19 -2.59 -17.24 3.25
CA LYS A 19 -2.79 -18.20 4.35
C LYS A 19 -1.47 -18.87 4.69
N SER A 20 -1.36 -19.43 5.90
CA SER A 20 -0.16 -20.16 6.33
C SER A 20 0.30 -21.20 5.32
N ASN A 21 1.60 -21.29 5.14
CA ASN A 21 2.29 -22.21 4.21
C ASN A 21 1.93 -21.98 2.73
N VAL A 22 1.61 -20.74 2.34
CA VAL A 22 1.35 -20.37 0.95
C VAL A 22 2.42 -19.41 0.45
N CYS A 23 2.95 -19.69 -0.74
CA CYS A 23 3.86 -18.82 -1.47
C CYS A 23 3.19 -18.36 -2.77
N LEU A 24 3.07 -17.04 -2.94
CA LEU A 24 2.70 -16.43 -4.22
C LEU A 24 3.98 -16.23 -5.04
N HIS A 25 4.08 -16.87 -6.19
CA HIS A 25 5.27 -16.81 -7.04
C HIS A 25 4.95 -16.13 -8.37
N LEU A 26 5.65 -15.05 -8.65
CA LEU A 26 5.50 -14.31 -9.90
C LEU A 26 6.67 -14.66 -10.83
N GLU A 27 6.37 -15.29 -11.96
CA GLU A 27 7.39 -15.56 -12.97
C GLU A 27 7.94 -14.26 -13.57
N ARG A 28 9.10 -14.34 -14.20
CA ARG A 28 9.67 -13.23 -14.94
C ARG A 28 8.69 -12.79 -16.03
N GLY A 29 8.40 -11.48 -16.12
CA GLY A 29 7.43 -10.94 -17.06
C GLY A 29 5.97 -11.03 -16.61
N ALA A 30 5.69 -11.53 -15.40
CA ALA A 30 4.39 -11.38 -14.77
C ALA A 30 4.22 -9.95 -14.25
N LEU A 31 3.07 -9.35 -14.55
CA LEU A 31 2.63 -8.07 -14.00
C LEU A 31 1.27 -8.28 -13.32
N LEU A 32 1.29 -8.34 -12.00
CA LEU A 32 0.09 -8.40 -11.18
C LEU A 32 -0.34 -6.98 -10.82
N VAL A 33 -1.50 -6.57 -11.32
CA VAL A 33 -2.08 -5.24 -11.14
C VAL A 33 -3.30 -5.35 -10.24
N PHE A 34 -3.40 -4.50 -9.24
CA PHE A 34 -4.56 -4.47 -8.36
C PHE A 34 -5.67 -3.58 -8.91
N SER A 35 -6.93 -4.00 -8.67
CA SER A 35 -8.11 -3.31 -9.17
C SER A 35 -8.20 -1.89 -8.62
N THR A 36 -8.66 -0.97 -9.47
CA THR A 36 -8.98 0.42 -9.10
C THR A 36 -10.41 0.56 -8.54
N ASP A 37 -11.20 -0.52 -8.58
CA ASP A 37 -12.52 -0.56 -7.96
C ASP A 37 -12.38 -0.68 -6.44
N LYS A 38 -12.56 0.45 -5.77
CA LYS A 38 -12.42 0.56 -4.32
C LYS A 38 -13.48 -0.22 -3.52
N SER A 39 -14.58 -0.60 -4.15
CA SER A 39 -15.62 -1.42 -3.51
C SER A 39 -15.14 -2.84 -3.18
N LEU A 40 -14.11 -3.32 -3.86
CA LEU A 40 -13.47 -4.62 -3.61
C LEU A 40 -12.60 -4.64 -2.34
N TYR A 41 -12.34 -3.48 -1.73
CA TYR A 41 -11.44 -3.33 -0.58
C TYR A 41 -12.25 -3.03 0.69
N PRO A 42 -12.78 -4.04 1.40
CA PRO A 42 -13.56 -3.82 2.61
C PRO A 42 -12.74 -3.13 3.69
N LEU A 43 -13.41 -2.37 4.56
CA LEU A 43 -12.76 -1.76 5.71
C LEU A 43 -12.29 -2.81 6.69
N ARG A 44 -11.08 -2.62 7.23
CA ARG A 44 -10.45 -3.50 8.21
C ARG A 44 -9.95 -2.68 9.39
N PHE A 45 -10.09 -3.22 10.58
CA PHE A 45 -9.36 -2.73 11.75
C PHE A 45 -7.86 -2.99 11.53
N THR A 46 -7.05 -2.02 11.86
CA THR A 46 -5.60 -2.11 11.76
C THR A 46 -4.96 -1.18 12.79
N SER A 47 -3.64 -1.23 12.87
CA SER A 47 -2.85 -0.32 13.70
C SER A 47 -1.76 0.34 12.86
N PHE A 48 -1.52 1.59 13.15
CA PHE A 48 -0.41 2.39 12.62
C PHE A 48 0.27 3.08 13.78
N GLU A 49 1.58 2.93 13.88
CA GLU A 49 2.38 3.59 14.92
C GLU A 49 1.84 3.37 16.34
N GLY A 50 1.33 2.16 16.60
CA GLY A 50 0.75 1.77 17.88
C GLY A 50 -0.69 2.24 18.12
N LEU A 51 -1.31 2.96 17.20
CA LEU A 51 -2.67 3.49 17.35
C LEU A 51 -3.66 2.76 16.43
N ASN A 52 -4.82 2.44 16.99
CA ASN A 52 -5.87 1.73 16.26
C ASN A 52 -6.63 2.65 15.30
N THR A 53 -6.91 2.15 14.12
CA THR A 53 -7.70 2.82 13.10
C THR A 53 -8.41 1.82 12.20
N ARG A 54 -9.10 2.31 11.18
CA ARG A 54 -9.62 1.49 10.08
C ARG A 54 -9.05 1.98 8.76
N ARG A 55 -8.74 1.05 7.87
CA ARG A 55 -8.34 1.32 6.50
C ARG A 55 -8.98 0.32 5.54
N CYS A 56 -8.98 0.65 4.28
CA CYS A 56 -9.30 -0.33 3.24
C CYS A 56 -8.33 -1.51 3.33
N GLN A 57 -8.83 -2.71 3.06
CA GLN A 57 -8.01 -3.92 3.01
C GLN A 57 -6.84 -3.73 2.05
N SER A 58 -5.66 -4.15 2.47
CA SER A 58 -4.46 -4.11 1.64
C SER A 58 -4.59 -4.99 0.40
N PRO A 59 -4.03 -4.57 -0.75
CA PRO A 59 -3.92 -5.42 -1.93
C PRO A 59 -3.39 -6.81 -1.63
N ILE A 60 -2.36 -6.92 -0.79
CA ILE A 60 -1.92 -8.21 -0.24
C ILE A 60 -1.86 -8.12 1.28
N SER A 61 -2.47 -9.09 1.96
CA SER A 61 -2.49 -9.12 3.42
C SER A 61 -2.36 -10.51 3.99
N ALA A 62 -1.87 -10.59 5.24
CA ALA A 62 -1.93 -11.79 6.06
C ALA A 62 -1.98 -11.36 7.54
N GLU A 63 -2.67 -12.15 8.36
CA GLU A 63 -2.74 -11.94 9.80
C GLU A 63 -2.59 -13.29 10.52
N GLY A 64 -1.66 -13.36 11.50
CA GLY A 64 -1.38 -14.58 12.26
C GLY A 64 -0.91 -15.77 11.43
N ALA A 65 -0.45 -15.52 10.19
CA ALA A 65 -0.03 -16.58 9.29
C ALA A 65 1.44 -16.98 9.54
N THR A 66 1.76 -18.23 9.26
CA THR A 66 3.11 -18.76 9.34
C THR A 66 3.62 -19.25 7.99
N ASN A 67 4.93 -19.11 7.72
CA ASN A 67 5.59 -19.56 6.49
C ASN A 67 4.89 -19.07 5.22
N ILE A 68 4.75 -17.76 5.07
CA ILE A 68 4.19 -17.13 3.88
C ILE A 68 5.29 -16.52 3.02
N GLY A 69 5.07 -16.46 1.71
CA GLY A 69 6.06 -15.86 0.82
C GLY A 69 5.46 -15.17 -0.40
N ILE A 70 6.22 -14.21 -0.91
CA ILE A 70 6.03 -13.64 -2.25
C ILE A 70 7.40 -13.72 -2.93
N THR A 71 7.50 -14.49 -4.01
CA THR A 71 8.79 -14.79 -4.64
C THR A 71 8.74 -14.61 -6.16
N GLY A 72 9.91 -14.68 -6.80
CA GLY A 72 10.03 -14.62 -8.26
C GLY A 72 10.50 -13.25 -8.74
N GLN A 73 10.39 -12.98 -10.06
CA GLN A 73 10.94 -11.78 -10.69
C GLN A 73 9.87 -10.94 -11.40
N GLY A 74 8.61 -11.12 -11.03
CA GLY A 74 7.50 -10.32 -11.56
C GLY A 74 7.34 -8.98 -10.85
N ILE A 75 6.37 -8.23 -11.31
CA ILE A 75 6.04 -6.89 -10.81
C ILE A 75 4.65 -6.93 -10.17
N ILE A 76 4.51 -6.30 -9.02
CA ILE A 76 3.25 -6.07 -8.31
C ILE A 76 2.97 -4.57 -8.30
N ASP A 77 1.86 -4.15 -8.93
CA ASP A 77 1.44 -2.76 -9.03
C ASP A 77 0.18 -2.51 -8.21
N GLY A 78 0.30 -1.69 -7.17
CA GLY A 78 -0.79 -1.37 -6.24
C GLY A 78 -1.80 -0.34 -6.76
N LYS A 79 -1.63 0.20 -7.98
CA LYS A 79 -2.51 1.23 -8.55
C LYS A 79 -2.78 2.41 -7.62
N GLY A 80 -1.76 2.84 -6.90
CA GLY A 80 -1.86 3.89 -5.90
C GLY A 80 -2.23 5.27 -6.44
N ASP A 81 -2.11 5.49 -7.75
CA ASP A 81 -2.48 6.74 -8.41
C ASP A 81 -3.96 7.11 -8.20
N VAL A 82 -4.87 6.13 -8.09
CA VAL A 82 -6.30 6.38 -7.82
C VAL A 82 -6.61 6.63 -6.34
N TRP A 83 -5.64 6.40 -5.47
CA TRP A 83 -5.80 6.54 -4.02
C TRP A 83 -5.16 7.80 -3.45
N ARG A 84 -4.06 8.27 -4.06
CA ARG A 84 -3.21 9.30 -3.45
C ARG A 84 -3.68 10.71 -3.75
N PRO A 85 -3.66 11.62 -2.76
CA PRO A 85 -3.71 13.05 -3.02
C PRO A 85 -2.39 13.51 -3.62
N LEU A 86 -2.39 14.58 -4.40
CA LEU A 86 -1.19 15.11 -5.03
C LEU A 86 -0.99 16.60 -4.72
N LYS A 87 0.21 16.96 -4.28
CA LYS A 87 0.59 18.34 -4.01
C LYS A 87 1.04 19.02 -5.31
N LYS A 88 0.51 20.22 -5.59
CA LYS A 88 0.84 20.99 -6.80
C LYS A 88 2.33 21.27 -6.96
N ASN A 89 3.03 21.58 -5.86
CA ASN A 89 4.46 21.88 -5.88
C ASN A 89 5.35 20.66 -6.22
N LYS A 90 4.80 19.47 -6.22
CA LYS A 90 5.45 18.23 -6.65
C LYS A 90 5.26 17.92 -8.14
N LEU A 91 4.55 18.78 -8.88
CA LEU A 91 4.21 18.57 -10.28
C LEU A 91 4.60 19.77 -11.14
N THR A 92 4.93 19.53 -12.40
CA THR A 92 5.03 20.60 -13.38
C THR A 92 3.65 21.18 -13.69
N ASN A 93 3.59 22.42 -14.19
CA ASN A 93 2.33 23.04 -14.58
C ASN A 93 1.53 22.21 -15.61
N LYS A 94 2.22 21.51 -16.51
CA LYS A 94 1.59 20.65 -17.51
C LYS A 94 0.96 19.42 -16.86
N GLN A 95 1.68 18.77 -15.94
CA GLN A 95 1.17 17.62 -15.18
C GLN A 95 -0.02 18.01 -14.30
N TRP A 96 0.08 19.14 -13.61
CA TRP A 96 -1.01 19.67 -12.78
C TRP A 96 -2.28 19.92 -13.61
N LYS A 97 -2.17 20.63 -14.74
CA LYS A 97 -3.30 20.87 -15.63
C LYS A 97 -3.93 19.57 -16.15
N LYS A 98 -3.11 18.58 -16.50
CA LYS A 98 -3.60 17.27 -16.94
C LYS A 98 -4.33 16.53 -15.80
N LEU A 99 -3.78 16.56 -14.59
CA LEU A 99 -4.37 15.94 -13.41
C LEU A 99 -5.74 16.56 -13.08
N VAL A 100 -5.84 17.88 -13.02
CA VAL A 100 -7.12 18.57 -12.75
C VAL A 100 -8.18 18.23 -13.81
N LYS A 101 -7.77 18.07 -15.06
CA LYS A 101 -8.70 17.68 -16.15
C LYS A 101 -9.16 16.22 -16.06
N SER A 102 -8.42 15.35 -15.36
CA SER A 102 -8.80 13.94 -15.22
C SER A 102 -9.93 13.71 -14.20
N GLY A 103 -10.37 14.72 -13.51
CA GLY A 103 -11.39 14.65 -12.46
C GLY A 103 -10.82 14.97 -11.08
N GLY A 104 -11.50 14.50 -10.02
CA GLY A 104 -11.12 14.79 -8.64
C GLY A 104 -11.48 16.23 -8.21
N VAL A 105 -10.92 16.66 -7.09
CA VAL A 105 -11.22 17.97 -6.47
C VAL A 105 -9.93 18.68 -6.07
N VAL A 106 -9.83 19.95 -6.36
CA VAL A 106 -8.71 20.80 -5.90
C VAL A 106 -9.09 21.46 -4.58
N SER A 107 -8.12 21.51 -3.63
CA SER A 107 -8.30 22.23 -2.37
C SER A 107 -8.60 23.71 -2.60
N GLU A 108 -9.24 24.37 -1.63
CA GLU A 108 -9.64 25.79 -1.69
C GLU A 108 -8.44 26.72 -1.94
N ASP A 109 -7.29 26.39 -1.39
CA ASP A 109 -6.03 27.14 -1.58
C ASP A 109 -5.32 26.80 -2.92
N GLY A 110 -5.88 25.88 -3.72
CA GLY A 110 -5.36 25.49 -5.01
C GLY A 110 -4.07 24.66 -4.98
N LYS A 111 -3.66 24.13 -3.81
CA LYS A 111 -2.36 23.48 -3.63
C LYS A 111 -2.38 21.97 -3.66
N ILE A 112 -3.54 21.34 -3.39
CA ILE A 112 -3.67 19.89 -3.31
C ILE A 112 -4.80 19.44 -4.24
N TRP A 113 -4.56 18.38 -4.98
CA TRP A 113 -5.58 17.64 -5.70
C TRP A 113 -5.94 16.38 -4.92
N TYR A 114 -7.24 16.12 -4.78
CA TYR A 114 -7.80 14.94 -4.13
C TYR A 114 -8.51 14.05 -5.14
N PRO A 115 -8.44 12.70 -4.98
CA PRO A 115 -9.11 11.77 -5.90
C PRO A 115 -10.63 11.92 -5.95
N SER A 116 -11.25 12.37 -4.85
CA SER A 116 -12.71 12.56 -4.75
C SER A 116 -13.09 13.67 -3.77
N SER A 117 -14.34 14.10 -3.83
CA SER A 117 -14.92 15.05 -2.86
C SER A 117 -15.00 14.46 -1.45
N ALA A 118 -15.28 13.16 -1.33
CA ALA A 118 -15.27 12.45 -0.05
C ALA A 118 -13.88 12.49 0.59
N TYR A 119 -12.81 12.28 -0.21
CA TYR A 119 -11.44 12.43 0.26
C TYR A 119 -11.16 13.84 0.77
N ALA A 120 -11.52 14.86 -0.01
CA ALA A 120 -11.30 16.26 0.35
C ALA A 120 -12.08 16.66 1.63
N GLU A 121 -13.30 16.17 1.81
CA GLU A 121 -14.10 16.38 3.03
C GLU A 121 -13.43 15.70 4.24
N ALA A 122 -13.04 14.44 4.12
CA ALA A 122 -12.39 13.71 5.19
C ALA A 122 -11.08 14.38 5.65
N SER A 123 -10.26 14.87 4.70
CA SER A 123 -8.98 15.51 5.01
C SER A 123 -9.12 16.80 5.84
N LYS A 124 -10.31 17.42 5.85
CA LYS A 124 -10.61 18.58 6.69
C LYS A 124 -11.06 18.20 8.11
N ARG A 125 -11.49 16.95 8.30
CA ARG A 125 -12.06 16.48 9.57
C ARG A 125 -11.06 15.77 10.47
N VAL A 126 -9.95 15.27 9.90
CA VAL A 126 -8.96 14.51 10.64
C VAL A 126 -7.69 15.33 10.83
N VAL A 127 -7.10 15.22 12.02
CA VAL A 127 -5.81 15.85 12.34
C VAL A 127 -4.67 15.00 11.77
N ASP A 128 -4.74 13.70 11.95
CA ASP A 128 -3.74 12.75 11.46
C ASP A 128 -4.32 11.89 10.34
N GLN A 129 -3.73 12.01 9.14
CA GLN A 129 -4.17 11.25 7.97
C GLN A 129 -3.82 9.77 8.04
N ASN A 130 -2.82 9.39 8.84
CA ASN A 130 -2.45 7.99 9.04
C ASN A 130 -3.41 7.30 10.00
N ILE A 131 -3.93 8.05 10.96
CA ILE A 131 -4.78 7.52 12.03
C ILE A 131 -6.10 8.29 12.06
N PRO A 132 -6.94 8.17 11.02
CA PRO A 132 -8.25 8.80 11.02
C PRO A 132 -9.09 8.32 12.20
N ASN A 133 -9.79 9.24 12.81
CA ASN A 133 -10.61 9.00 14.00
C ASN A 133 -12.03 9.53 13.77
N PHE A 134 -12.85 8.77 13.05
CA PHE A 134 -14.26 9.09 12.84
C PHE A 134 -15.09 8.51 13.98
N THR A 135 -15.92 9.35 14.58
CA THR A 135 -16.82 8.97 15.69
C THR A 135 -18.14 8.37 15.20
N ASP A 136 -18.63 8.79 14.01
CA ASP A 136 -19.81 8.21 13.40
C ASP A 136 -19.43 7.00 12.55
N GLU A 137 -20.08 5.87 12.76
CA GLU A 137 -19.86 4.63 12.02
C GLU A 137 -20.11 4.80 10.50
N LYS A 138 -21.04 5.66 10.12
CA LYS A 138 -21.35 5.97 8.71
C LYS A 138 -20.23 6.73 8.01
N ASP A 139 -19.46 7.51 8.75
CA ASP A 139 -18.35 8.28 8.18
C ASP A 139 -17.22 7.37 7.68
N TRP A 140 -17.02 6.21 8.28
CA TRP A 140 -16.03 5.24 7.82
C TRP A 140 -16.32 4.78 6.38
N GLU A 141 -17.56 4.42 6.07
CA GLU A 141 -17.94 4.05 4.70
C GLU A 141 -18.01 5.26 3.75
N LYS A 142 -18.52 6.39 4.21
CA LYS A 142 -18.57 7.63 3.44
C LYS A 142 -17.20 8.08 2.97
N PHE A 143 -16.19 7.95 3.83
CA PHE A 143 -14.83 8.40 3.58
C PHE A 143 -13.86 7.27 3.19
N ARG A 144 -14.36 6.18 2.68
CA ARG A 144 -13.56 5.03 2.22
C ARG A 144 -12.38 5.44 1.34
N ASP A 145 -12.57 6.40 0.43
CA ASP A 145 -11.53 6.90 -0.47
C ASP A 145 -10.32 7.50 0.27
N PHE A 146 -10.56 8.06 1.44
CA PHE A 146 -9.52 8.62 2.30
C PHE A 146 -8.73 7.53 3.05
N LEU A 147 -9.34 6.38 3.29
CA LEU A 147 -8.78 5.29 4.07
C LEU A 147 -7.87 4.40 3.22
N ARG A 148 -6.85 5.00 2.63
CA ARG A 148 -5.90 4.35 1.72
C ARG A 148 -5.25 3.14 2.37
N PRO A 149 -5.23 1.96 1.74
CA PRO A 149 -4.51 0.80 2.28
C PRO A 149 -3.00 0.97 2.13
N VAL A 150 -2.21 0.31 2.98
CA VAL A 150 -0.83 -0.06 2.62
C VAL A 150 -0.88 -1.14 1.56
N MET A 151 0.16 -1.31 0.74
CA MET A 151 0.12 -2.31 -0.32
C MET A 151 0.24 -3.73 0.19
N LEU A 152 1.24 -3.99 1.05
CA LEU A 152 1.43 -5.27 1.74
C LEU A 152 1.28 -5.06 3.24
N SER A 153 0.29 -5.72 3.86
CA SER A 153 0.07 -5.68 5.31
C SER A 153 0.20 -7.09 5.89
N PHE A 154 1.23 -7.29 6.70
CA PHE A 154 1.46 -8.54 7.42
C PHE A 154 1.41 -8.26 8.92
N ILE A 155 0.42 -8.81 9.61
CA ILE A 155 0.18 -8.55 11.03
C ILE A 155 0.41 -9.84 11.81
N LYS A 156 1.32 -9.81 12.81
CA LYS A 156 1.62 -10.95 13.69
C LYS A 156 1.93 -12.24 12.93
N CYS A 157 2.62 -12.13 11.80
CA CYS A 157 3.05 -13.28 11.00
C CYS A 157 4.43 -13.76 11.44
N ASP A 158 4.71 -15.07 11.28
CA ASP A 158 6.01 -15.68 11.54
C ASP A 158 6.55 -16.39 10.30
N GLY A 159 7.80 -16.09 9.94
CA GLY A 159 8.42 -16.63 8.71
C GLY A 159 7.82 -16.02 7.45
N VAL A 160 8.08 -14.74 7.21
CA VAL A 160 7.68 -14.02 6.00
C VAL A 160 8.86 -13.89 5.06
N LEU A 161 8.74 -14.37 3.82
CA LEU A 161 9.77 -14.24 2.79
C LEU A 161 9.29 -13.40 1.60
N LEU A 162 9.94 -12.28 1.34
CA LEU A 162 9.84 -11.53 0.09
C LEU A 162 11.15 -11.70 -0.68
N GLN A 163 11.14 -12.35 -1.85
CA GLN A 163 12.37 -12.61 -2.59
C GLN A 163 12.22 -12.40 -4.09
N GLY A 164 12.83 -11.34 -4.58
CA GLY A 164 13.00 -11.04 -6.01
C GLY A 164 11.96 -10.14 -6.69
N PRO A 165 10.69 -9.99 -6.21
CA PRO A 165 9.71 -9.17 -6.89
C PRO A 165 10.05 -7.67 -6.87
N THR A 166 9.47 -6.96 -7.84
CA THR A 166 9.34 -5.51 -7.79
C THR A 166 7.95 -5.14 -7.23
N PHE A 167 7.92 -4.31 -6.20
CA PHE A 167 6.71 -3.72 -5.64
C PHE A 167 6.64 -2.26 -6.06
N GLN A 168 5.55 -1.83 -6.66
CA GLN A 168 5.45 -0.45 -7.16
C GLN A 168 4.08 0.18 -6.99
N ASN A 169 4.07 1.52 -6.98
CA ASN A 169 2.87 2.33 -7.09
C ASN A 169 1.85 2.01 -5.98
N SER A 170 2.31 2.01 -4.71
CA SER A 170 1.46 1.71 -3.55
C SER A 170 0.43 2.82 -3.28
N PRO A 171 -0.74 2.49 -2.71
CA PRO A 171 -1.74 3.49 -2.31
C PRO A 171 -1.28 4.40 -1.16
N ALA A 172 -0.52 3.87 -0.22
CA ALA A 172 0.12 4.53 0.90
C ALA A 172 1.50 3.88 1.12
N TRP A 173 1.92 3.54 2.35
CA TRP A 173 3.13 2.75 2.60
C TRP A 173 3.15 1.48 1.75
N CYS A 174 4.32 1.06 1.30
CA CYS A 174 4.40 -0.09 0.40
C CYS A 174 4.37 -1.41 1.17
N ILE A 175 5.30 -1.63 2.07
CA ILE A 175 5.45 -2.91 2.79
C ILE A 175 5.41 -2.61 4.29
N HIS A 176 4.39 -3.14 4.98
CA HIS A 176 4.16 -2.91 6.41
C HIS A 176 4.02 -4.24 7.15
N PRO A 177 5.13 -4.84 7.60
CA PRO A 177 5.09 -5.90 8.61
C PRO A 177 4.93 -5.28 10.00
N LEU A 178 3.86 -5.67 10.70
CA LEU A 178 3.52 -5.24 12.05
C LEU A 178 3.60 -6.43 13.02
N MET A 179 4.44 -6.34 14.06
CA MET A 179 4.63 -7.37 15.07
C MET A 179 4.97 -8.75 14.47
N CYS A 180 5.68 -8.77 13.33
CA CYS A 180 6.11 -9.99 12.67
C CYS A 180 7.41 -10.50 13.25
N THR A 181 7.63 -11.83 13.18
CA THR A 181 8.89 -12.49 13.49
C THR A 181 9.47 -13.14 12.24
N ASN A 182 10.80 -13.21 12.15
CA ASN A 182 11.51 -13.86 11.05
C ASN A 182 11.09 -13.31 9.66
N PHE A 183 11.06 -11.97 9.53
CA PHE A 183 10.77 -11.29 8.27
C PHE A 183 12.04 -11.20 7.42
N GLN A 184 11.98 -11.66 6.18
CA GLN A 184 13.10 -11.60 5.24
C GLN A 184 12.66 -10.91 3.94
N MET A 185 13.44 -9.92 3.51
CA MET A 185 13.29 -9.24 2.24
C MET A 185 14.61 -9.28 1.48
N ILE A 186 14.65 -10.01 0.36
CA ILE A 186 15.88 -10.33 -0.36
C ILE A 186 15.73 -10.05 -1.85
N ASP A 187 16.70 -9.36 -2.46
CA ASP A 187 16.74 -9.07 -3.90
C ASP A 187 15.48 -8.36 -4.43
N CYS A 188 14.75 -7.64 -3.58
CA CYS A 188 13.53 -6.94 -3.96
C CYS A 188 13.80 -5.52 -4.42
N VAL A 189 12.88 -5.00 -5.23
CA VAL A 189 12.87 -3.60 -5.65
C VAL A 189 11.56 -2.97 -5.20
N VAL A 190 11.63 -1.79 -4.58
CA VAL A 190 10.46 -0.98 -4.23
C VAL A 190 10.51 0.33 -4.99
N ARG A 191 9.44 0.65 -5.72
CA ARG A 191 9.33 1.88 -6.52
C ARG A 191 8.01 2.58 -6.27
N ASN A 192 8.07 3.76 -5.66
CA ASN A 192 6.93 4.64 -5.56
C ASN A 192 7.25 5.99 -6.20
N PRO A 193 6.27 6.66 -6.83
CA PRO A 193 6.56 7.94 -7.44
C PRO A 193 7.01 8.94 -6.38
N TRP A 194 8.07 9.70 -6.68
CA TRP A 194 8.67 10.70 -5.79
C TRP A 194 7.67 11.75 -5.27
N TYR A 195 6.57 11.96 -5.98
CA TYR A 195 5.50 12.88 -5.62
C TYR A 195 4.38 12.21 -4.79
N GLY A 196 4.45 10.90 -4.58
CA GLY A 196 3.43 10.16 -3.84
C GLY A 196 3.51 10.44 -2.34
N SER A 197 2.45 11.00 -1.75
CA SER A 197 2.38 11.22 -0.31
C SER A 197 2.31 9.91 0.45
N ASN A 198 3.12 9.75 1.50
CA ASN A 198 3.25 8.54 2.31
C ASN A 198 3.58 7.31 1.45
N GLY A 199 4.48 7.49 0.50
CA GLY A 199 4.92 6.43 -0.40
C GLY A 199 6.16 5.71 0.12
N ASP A 200 6.22 5.46 1.43
CA ASP A 200 7.31 4.78 2.12
C ASP A 200 7.54 3.38 1.55
N GLY A 201 8.79 2.94 1.61
CA GLY A 201 9.17 1.66 1.03
C GLY A 201 8.91 0.48 1.93
N LEU A 202 9.46 0.52 3.14
CA LEU A 202 9.33 -0.54 4.14
C LEU A 202 9.20 0.08 5.53
N ASP A 203 8.10 -0.20 6.20
CA ASP A 203 7.82 0.21 7.57
C ASP A 203 7.85 -1.01 8.49
N LEU A 204 8.99 -1.23 9.16
CA LEU A 204 9.17 -2.31 10.13
C LEU A 204 8.61 -1.86 11.48
N GLU A 205 7.38 -2.26 11.81
CA GLU A 205 6.73 -1.88 13.05
C GLU A 205 6.76 -3.03 14.06
N SER A 206 7.49 -2.85 15.17
CA SER A 206 7.57 -3.81 16.29
C SER A 206 7.94 -5.25 15.85
N CYS A 207 8.78 -5.40 14.83
CA CYS A 207 9.20 -6.70 14.30
C CYS A 207 10.43 -7.25 15.01
N LYS A 208 10.59 -8.59 15.01
CA LYS A 208 11.73 -9.30 15.56
C LYS A 208 12.39 -10.20 14.52
N GLY A 209 13.72 -10.12 14.40
CA GLY A 209 14.48 -10.97 13.46
C GLY A 209 14.23 -10.58 12.01
N ALA A 210 14.19 -9.27 11.70
CA ALA A 210 14.04 -8.79 10.34
C ALA A 210 15.39 -8.73 9.61
N VAL A 211 15.41 -9.20 8.37
CA VAL A 211 16.57 -9.14 7.46
C VAL A 211 16.16 -8.49 6.16
N VAL A 212 16.90 -7.44 5.76
CA VAL A 212 16.75 -6.79 4.44
C VAL A 212 18.10 -6.88 3.74
N TYR A 213 18.15 -7.57 2.60
CA TYR A 213 19.41 -7.87 1.92
C TYR A 213 19.30 -7.68 0.40
N ARG A 214 20.23 -6.93 -0.19
CA ARG A 214 20.31 -6.62 -1.63
C ARG A 214 19.01 -6.05 -2.20
N CYS A 215 18.31 -5.20 -1.44
CA CYS A 215 17.09 -4.55 -1.87
C CYS A 215 17.38 -3.12 -2.35
N SER A 216 16.55 -2.63 -3.26
CA SER A 216 16.62 -1.26 -3.78
C SER A 216 15.31 -0.53 -3.50
N PHE A 217 15.41 0.70 -3.02
CA PHE A 217 14.27 1.56 -2.72
C PHE A 217 14.41 2.88 -3.50
N ASP A 218 13.40 3.17 -4.34
CA ASP A 218 13.25 4.43 -5.06
C ASP A 218 11.83 4.92 -4.79
N VAL A 219 11.69 5.76 -3.78
CA VAL A 219 10.39 6.11 -3.18
C VAL A 219 10.28 7.61 -2.92
N GLY A 220 9.06 8.09 -2.67
CA GLY A 220 8.78 9.51 -2.46
C GLY A 220 8.75 9.95 -0.99
N ASP A 221 8.93 9.02 -0.07
CA ASP A 221 8.99 9.22 1.37
C ASP A 221 10.10 8.32 1.95
N ASP A 222 10.03 7.85 3.19
CA ASP A 222 11.09 7.05 3.81
C ASP A 222 11.36 5.73 3.06
N ALA A 223 12.62 5.43 2.81
CA ALA A 223 13.00 4.17 2.16
C ALA A 223 12.79 2.96 3.07
N ILE A 224 13.29 3.06 4.30
CA ILE A 224 13.10 2.09 5.39
C ILE A 224 12.86 2.88 6.67
N CYS A 225 11.75 2.59 7.33
CA CYS A 225 11.37 3.16 8.60
C CYS A 225 11.26 2.05 9.67
N ILE A 226 11.77 2.31 10.86
CA ILE A 226 11.66 1.42 12.02
C ILE A 226 10.76 2.12 13.04
N LYS A 227 9.67 1.47 13.39
CA LYS A 227 8.61 2.01 14.26
C LYS A 227 8.38 1.12 15.47
#